data_683188329b40074ba97b57f0c36bb62e
#
_entry.id   683188329b40074ba97b57f0c36bb62e
#
_cell.length_a   1.000
_cell.length_b   1.000
_cell.length_c   1.000
_cell.angle_alpha   90.00
_cell.angle_beta   90.00
_cell.angle_gamma   90.00
#
_symmetry.space_group_name_H-M   'P 1'
#
loop_
_entity.id
_entity.type
_entity.pdbx_description
1 polymer ?
#
loop_
_entity_poly.entity_id
_entity_poly.type
_entity_poly.pdbx_seq_one_letter_code
_entity_poly.pdbx_strand_id
1 'polypeptide(L)'
;MLQLNEIRKTFNAGTVNAKVALDGVSLTLNDGDFVTVIGGNGAGKSTMLNIVAGTYPVDSGTIRLDEEDITALPEYKRARLIGRVFQDPMTGTAADMWIEENLAIAARRGKRHGLGWAITQKERVAYREMLKSLDLGLEERLSTKGGLLSGGQRQALTLLMATMNHPKLLLLDEHTAALDPKTAANVLALSDKFIEEGKLTALMVTHNMKDAIAHGNRLIMMNAGRIILDVSGEEKKALTVDALLETFAKASGTEFANDRALLA
;
A
#
# COMPACT_ATOMS: atom_id res chain seq x y z
N MET A 1 7.91 12.18 -6.50
CA MET A 1 7.60 11.47 -7.78
C MET A 1 8.22 10.08 -7.79
N LEU A 2 7.46 9.00 -8.10
CA LEU A 2 7.96 7.64 -8.32
C LEU A 2 8.09 7.36 -9.82
N GLN A 3 9.19 6.74 -10.23
CA GLN A 3 9.40 6.29 -11.62
C GLN A 3 9.87 4.83 -11.63
N LEU A 4 9.14 3.99 -12.34
CA LEU A 4 9.50 2.63 -12.69
C LEU A 4 9.81 2.61 -14.19
N ASN A 5 10.98 2.11 -14.59
CA ASN A 5 11.36 2.03 -16.00
C ASN A 5 11.73 0.58 -16.33
N GLU A 6 10.96 -0.04 -17.24
CA GLU A 6 11.18 -1.37 -17.79
C GLU A 6 11.44 -2.45 -16.73
N ILE A 7 10.66 -2.43 -15.65
CA ILE A 7 10.82 -3.36 -14.53
C ILE A 7 10.45 -4.77 -14.98
N ARG A 8 11.38 -5.70 -14.83
CA ARG A 8 11.19 -7.12 -15.05
C ARG A 8 11.47 -7.94 -13.81
N LYS A 9 10.65 -8.97 -13.60
CA LYS A 9 10.82 -9.91 -12.49
C LYS A 9 10.33 -11.29 -12.89
N THR A 10 11.21 -12.28 -12.75
CA THR A 10 10.90 -13.69 -12.94
C THR A 10 11.25 -14.46 -11.69
N PHE A 11 10.29 -15.17 -11.12
CA PHE A 11 10.54 -16.08 -10.01
C PHE A 11 10.97 -17.45 -10.55
N ASN A 12 11.86 -18.12 -9.82
CA ASN A 12 12.37 -19.46 -10.15
C ASN A 12 12.97 -19.56 -11.57
N ALA A 13 13.65 -18.50 -12.03
CA ALA A 13 14.27 -18.48 -13.34
C ALA A 13 15.19 -19.69 -13.55
N GLY A 14 15.15 -20.30 -14.75
CA GLY A 14 15.95 -21.47 -15.08
C GLY A 14 15.39 -22.81 -14.56
N THR A 15 14.20 -22.82 -13.98
CA THR A 15 13.51 -24.04 -13.53
C THR A 15 12.19 -24.25 -14.29
N VAL A 16 11.61 -25.45 -14.17
CA VAL A 16 10.28 -25.76 -14.74
C VAL A 16 9.14 -24.94 -14.12
N ASN A 17 9.39 -24.33 -12.97
CA ASN A 17 8.45 -23.47 -12.24
C ASN A 17 8.74 -21.97 -12.48
N ALA A 18 9.49 -21.62 -13.51
CA ALA A 18 9.76 -20.22 -13.84
C ALA A 18 8.45 -19.47 -14.12
N LYS A 19 8.26 -18.32 -13.44
CA LYS A 19 7.07 -17.48 -13.60
C LYS A 19 7.48 -16.03 -13.79
N VAL A 20 7.18 -15.46 -14.94
CA VAL A 20 7.31 -14.02 -15.19
C VAL A 20 6.21 -13.32 -14.40
N ALA A 21 6.59 -12.52 -13.44
CA ALA A 21 5.68 -11.77 -12.57
C ALA A 21 5.53 -10.32 -13.03
N LEU A 22 6.59 -9.71 -13.56
CA LEU A 22 6.55 -8.40 -14.21
C LEU A 22 7.34 -8.48 -15.52
N ASP A 23 6.78 -7.92 -16.59
CA ASP A 23 7.33 -7.97 -17.94
C ASP A 23 7.40 -6.57 -18.57
N GLY A 24 8.42 -5.80 -18.17
CA GLY A 24 8.69 -4.47 -18.71
C GLY A 24 7.71 -3.41 -18.22
N VAL A 25 7.38 -3.43 -16.91
CA VAL A 25 6.48 -2.44 -16.33
C VAL A 25 7.16 -1.09 -16.25
N SER A 26 6.59 -0.10 -16.93
CA SER A 26 6.97 1.32 -16.82
C SER A 26 5.79 2.12 -16.27
N LEU A 27 6.03 2.91 -15.21
CA LEU A 27 5.00 3.67 -14.52
C LEU A 27 5.61 4.90 -13.86
N THR A 28 4.95 6.04 -14.02
CA THR A 28 5.32 7.27 -13.32
C THR A 28 4.14 7.73 -12.45
N LEU A 29 4.39 7.97 -11.16
CA LEU A 29 3.48 8.65 -10.25
C LEU A 29 4.05 10.05 -9.98
N ASN A 30 3.22 11.08 -10.20
CA ASN A 30 3.56 12.44 -9.81
C ASN A 30 3.33 12.65 -8.31
N ASP A 31 3.88 13.72 -7.77
CA ASP A 31 3.63 14.08 -6.38
C ASP A 31 2.14 14.37 -6.17
N GLY A 32 1.57 13.77 -5.14
CA GLY A 32 0.15 13.85 -4.82
C GLY A 32 -0.76 12.92 -5.63
N ASP A 33 -0.22 12.10 -6.55
CA ASP A 33 -1.02 11.06 -7.19
C ASP A 33 -1.46 10.02 -6.17
N PHE A 34 -2.75 9.73 -6.14
CA PHE A 34 -3.30 8.56 -5.46
C PHE A 34 -3.80 7.58 -6.51
N VAL A 35 -3.00 6.56 -6.76
CA VAL A 35 -3.21 5.57 -7.82
C VAL A 35 -3.77 4.28 -7.25
N THR A 36 -4.90 3.83 -7.79
CA THR A 36 -5.45 2.51 -7.50
C THR A 36 -5.01 1.50 -8.55
N VAL A 37 -4.64 0.30 -8.11
CA VAL A 37 -4.16 -0.79 -8.98
C VAL A 37 -5.05 -2.01 -8.82
N ILE A 38 -5.65 -2.45 -9.91
CA ILE A 38 -6.49 -3.65 -9.99
C ILE A 38 -5.92 -4.67 -10.96
N GLY A 39 -6.47 -5.86 -10.97
CA GLY A 39 -6.10 -6.96 -11.88
C GLY A 39 -6.35 -8.32 -11.23
N GLY A 40 -6.38 -9.37 -12.00
CA GLY A 40 -6.60 -10.74 -11.56
C GLY A 40 -5.48 -11.28 -10.65
N ASN A 41 -5.71 -12.47 -10.10
CA ASN A 41 -4.69 -13.17 -9.33
C ASN A 41 -3.48 -13.51 -10.21
N GLY A 42 -2.28 -13.20 -9.70
CA GLY A 42 -1.05 -13.38 -10.47
C GLY A 42 -0.76 -12.32 -11.52
N ALA A 43 -1.56 -11.25 -11.62
CA ALA A 43 -1.32 -10.13 -12.53
C ALA A 43 -0.03 -9.34 -12.27
N GLY A 44 0.62 -9.54 -11.11
CA GLY A 44 1.87 -8.86 -10.76
C GLY A 44 1.72 -7.71 -9.77
N LYS A 45 0.51 -7.38 -9.31
CA LYS A 45 0.21 -6.24 -8.41
C LYS A 45 1.07 -6.23 -7.14
N SER A 46 0.96 -7.26 -6.31
CA SER A 46 1.73 -7.36 -5.05
C SER A 46 3.23 -7.53 -5.32
N THR A 47 3.62 -8.14 -6.45
CA THR A 47 5.03 -8.20 -6.87
C THR A 47 5.56 -6.79 -7.14
N MET A 48 4.81 -5.95 -7.86
CA MET A 48 5.18 -4.56 -8.11
C MET A 48 5.34 -3.78 -6.80
N LEU A 49 4.37 -3.89 -5.86
CA LEU A 49 4.51 -3.24 -4.56
C LEU A 49 5.75 -3.72 -3.79
N ASN A 50 5.99 -5.04 -3.75
CA ASN A 50 7.13 -5.63 -3.06
C ASN A 50 8.47 -5.19 -3.67
N ILE A 51 8.53 -5.03 -4.99
CA ILE A 51 9.71 -4.48 -5.69
C ILE A 51 9.91 -3.01 -5.33
N VAL A 52 8.88 -2.19 -5.34
CA VAL A 52 8.96 -0.78 -4.94
C VAL A 52 9.37 -0.65 -3.46
N ALA A 53 8.83 -1.48 -2.58
CA ALA A 53 9.21 -1.53 -1.18
C ALA A 53 10.66 -2.00 -0.94
N GLY A 54 11.25 -2.76 -1.89
CA GLY A 54 12.60 -3.33 -1.78
C GLY A 54 12.64 -4.70 -1.13
N THR A 55 11.50 -5.34 -0.95
CA THR A 55 11.38 -6.73 -0.44
C THR A 55 11.91 -7.72 -1.49
N TYR A 56 11.64 -7.47 -2.78
CA TYR A 56 12.19 -8.25 -3.89
C TYR A 56 13.12 -7.39 -4.73
N PRO A 57 14.31 -7.90 -5.14
CA PRO A 57 15.14 -7.23 -6.12
C PRO A 57 14.51 -7.35 -7.52
N VAL A 58 14.74 -6.35 -8.36
CA VAL A 58 14.44 -6.41 -9.79
C VAL A 58 15.44 -7.32 -10.52
N ASP A 59 15.01 -7.94 -11.61
CA ASP A 59 15.94 -8.64 -12.50
C ASP A 59 16.52 -7.68 -13.54
N SER A 60 15.74 -6.67 -13.97
CA SER A 60 16.17 -5.55 -14.81
C SER A 60 15.24 -4.36 -14.64
N GLY A 61 15.66 -3.20 -15.13
CA GLY A 61 14.95 -1.93 -15.02
C GLY A 61 15.46 -1.07 -13.86
N THR A 62 14.87 0.11 -13.67
CA THR A 62 15.29 1.08 -12.64
C THR A 62 14.09 1.64 -11.88
N ILE A 63 14.30 1.94 -10.60
CA ILE A 63 13.31 2.53 -9.71
C ILE A 63 13.88 3.82 -9.14
N ARG A 64 13.22 4.93 -9.39
CA ARG A 64 13.60 6.23 -8.82
C ARG A 64 12.48 6.77 -7.96
N LEU A 65 12.82 7.34 -6.83
CA LEU A 65 11.90 8.08 -5.96
C LEU A 65 12.46 9.50 -5.80
N ASP A 66 11.80 10.47 -6.40
CA ASP A 66 12.33 11.79 -6.69
C ASP A 66 13.64 11.70 -7.51
N GLU A 67 14.70 12.30 -7.00
CA GLU A 67 16.03 12.28 -7.63
C GLU A 67 16.87 11.07 -7.22
N GLU A 68 16.42 10.29 -6.20
CA GLU A 68 17.17 9.17 -5.65
C GLU A 68 16.88 7.87 -6.44
N ASP A 69 17.92 7.23 -6.96
CA ASP A 69 17.84 5.87 -7.48
C ASP A 69 17.80 4.90 -6.30
N ILE A 70 16.67 4.23 -6.15
CA ILE A 70 16.45 3.27 -5.05
C ILE A 70 16.52 1.82 -5.53
N THR A 71 16.85 1.56 -6.79
CA THR A 71 16.82 0.22 -7.42
C THR A 71 17.55 -0.83 -6.61
N ALA A 72 18.76 -0.53 -6.14
CA ALA A 72 19.59 -1.45 -5.36
C ALA A 72 19.49 -1.24 -3.83
N LEU A 73 18.66 -0.29 -3.36
CA LEU A 73 18.53 -0.04 -1.93
C LEU A 73 17.70 -1.15 -1.26
N PRO A 74 18.18 -1.74 -0.16
CA PRO A 74 17.42 -2.72 0.59
C PRO A 74 16.21 -2.09 1.30
N GLU A 75 15.20 -2.90 1.64
CA GLU A 75 13.92 -2.48 2.22
C GLU A 75 14.09 -1.54 3.42
N TYR A 76 14.99 -1.85 4.37
CA TYR A 76 15.19 -1.02 5.57
C TYR A 76 15.70 0.40 5.26
N LYS A 77 16.42 0.59 4.15
CA LYS A 77 16.83 1.93 3.70
C LYS A 77 15.69 2.67 3.02
N ARG A 78 14.84 1.96 2.24
CA ARG A 78 13.65 2.54 1.62
C ARG A 78 12.58 2.89 2.65
N ALA A 79 12.49 2.18 3.78
CA ALA A 79 11.53 2.42 4.84
C ALA A 79 11.55 3.84 5.43
N ARG A 80 12.64 4.61 5.25
CA ARG A 80 12.69 6.04 5.61
C ARG A 80 11.85 6.91 4.68
N LEU A 81 11.64 6.47 3.43
CA LEU A 81 10.98 7.21 2.36
C LEU A 81 9.57 6.67 2.08
N ILE A 82 9.36 5.38 2.32
CA ILE A 82 8.16 4.64 1.93
C ILE A 82 7.41 4.18 3.19
N GLY A 83 6.14 4.58 3.31
CA GLY A 83 5.18 4.00 4.24
C GLY A 83 4.54 2.77 3.62
N ARG A 84 4.26 1.74 4.41
CA ARG A 84 3.58 0.53 3.92
C ARG A 84 2.53 0.04 4.88
N VAL A 85 1.36 -0.32 4.33
CA VAL A 85 0.28 -1.01 5.04
C VAL A 85 0.04 -2.34 4.33
N PHE A 86 0.02 -3.43 5.11
CA PHE A 86 -0.07 -4.80 4.61
C PHE A 86 -1.51 -5.28 4.57
N GLN A 87 -1.76 -6.33 3.78
CA GLN A 87 -3.05 -7.01 3.69
C GLN A 87 -3.46 -7.63 5.04
N ASP A 88 -2.51 -8.30 5.72
CA ASP A 88 -2.75 -8.85 7.04
C ASP A 88 -2.50 -7.79 8.13
N PRO A 89 -3.54 -7.39 8.88
CA PRO A 89 -3.39 -6.43 9.97
C PRO A 89 -2.39 -6.85 11.05
N MET A 90 -2.12 -8.16 11.16
CA MET A 90 -1.16 -8.71 12.14
C MET A 90 0.28 -8.36 11.79
N THR A 91 0.59 -8.16 10.51
CA THR A 91 1.96 -7.92 10.04
C THR A 91 2.45 -6.50 10.35
N GLY A 92 1.53 -5.53 10.43
CA GLY A 92 1.88 -4.10 10.59
C GLY A 92 2.22 -3.67 12.01
N THR A 93 1.95 -4.52 13.04
CA THR A 93 2.15 -4.18 14.46
C THR A 93 2.85 -5.29 15.22
N ALA A 94 3.65 -4.92 16.23
CA ALA A 94 4.19 -5.85 17.22
C ALA A 94 3.09 -6.19 18.25
N ALA A 95 2.50 -7.38 18.14
CA ALA A 95 1.32 -7.79 18.90
C ALA A 95 1.53 -7.75 20.43
N ASP A 96 2.73 -8.11 20.90
CA ASP A 96 3.07 -8.15 22.33
C ASP A 96 3.49 -6.80 22.93
N MET A 97 3.70 -5.79 22.06
CA MET A 97 4.07 -4.45 22.48
C MET A 97 2.83 -3.57 22.66
N TRP A 98 2.93 -2.57 23.53
CA TRP A 98 1.88 -1.57 23.75
C TRP A 98 1.69 -0.70 22.51
N ILE A 99 0.51 -0.05 22.40
CA ILE A 99 0.23 0.91 21.33
C ILE A 99 1.30 2.01 21.31
N GLU A 100 1.65 2.57 22.46
CA GLU A 100 2.68 3.62 22.54
C GLU A 100 4.07 3.13 22.10
N GLU A 101 4.40 1.87 22.34
CA GLU A 101 5.68 1.29 21.90
C GLU A 101 5.70 1.07 20.38
N ASN A 102 4.60 0.58 19.80
CA ASN A 102 4.44 0.47 18.35
C ASN A 102 4.60 1.85 17.67
N LEU A 103 3.92 2.88 18.20
CA LEU A 103 4.05 4.26 17.72
C LEU A 103 5.47 4.79 17.87
N ALA A 104 6.14 4.49 18.99
CA ALA A 104 7.51 4.93 19.25
C ALA A 104 8.51 4.33 18.25
N ILE A 105 8.35 3.06 17.88
CA ILE A 105 9.17 2.41 16.85
C ILE A 105 8.90 3.08 15.49
N ALA A 106 7.63 3.28 15.13
CA ALA A 106 7.25 3.93 13.87
C ALA A 106 7.78 5.37 13.78
N ALA A 107 7.68 6.15 14.86
CA ALA A 107 8.17 7.53 14.92
C ALA A 107 9.69 7.65 14.72
N ARG A 108 10.42 6.59 15.06
CA ARG A 108 11.89 6.53 14.95
C ARG A 108 12.39 5.95 13.64
N ARG A 109 11.50 5.47 12.78
CA ARG A 109 11.85 4.90 11.48
C ARG A 109 12.71 5.87 10.66
N GLY A 110 13.88 5.40 10.22
CA GLY A 110 14.84 6.18 9.42
C GLY A 110 15.63 7.24 10.19
N LYS A 111 15.47 7.36 11.51
CA LYS A 111 16.21 8.31 12.35
C LYS A 111 17.34 7.63 13.12
N ARG A 112 18.39 8.37 13.44
CA ARG A 112 19.44 7.90 14.36
C ARG A 112 18.95 8.00 15.80
N HIS A 113 19.24 7.00 16.61
CA HIS A 113 18.83 6.92 18.02
C HIS A 113 20.05 6.94 18.93
N GLY A 114 19.92 7.68 20.04
CA GLY A 114 20.86 7.64 21.16
C GLY A 114 20.38 6.69 22.27
N LEU A 115 21.05 6.73 23.43
CA LEU A 115 20.74 5.95 24.64
C LEU A 115 19.67 6.64 25.53
N GLY A 116 18.77 7.44 24.97
CA GLY A 116 17.69 8.09 25.70
C GLY A 116 16.51 7.16 26.01
N TRP A 117 15.60 7.63 26.89
CA TRP A 117 14.34 6.92 27.17
C TRP A 117 13.54 6.68 25.87
N ALA A 118 13.00 5.47 25.75
CA ALA A 118 12.26 5.07 24.56
C ALA A 118 10.98 5.88 24.33
N ILE A 119 10.29 6.28 25.42
CA ILE A 119 9.04 7.05 25.36
C ILE A 119 9.07 8.11 26.45
N THR A 120 8.95 9.36 26.07
CA THR A 120 8.85 10.51 26.98
C THR A 120 7.39 10.90 27.20
N GLN A 121 7.12 11.65 28.26
CA GLN A 121 5.77 12.20 28.52
C GLN A 121 5.27 13.10 27.37
N LYS A 122 6.18 13.85 26.74
CA LYS A 122 5.86 14.68 25.58
C LYS A 122 5.40 13.83 24.38
N GLU A 123 6.07 12.71 24.14
CA GLU A 123 5.69 11.78 23.07
C GLU A 123 4.35 11.12 23.35
N ARG A 124 4.05 10.72 24.60
CA ARG A 124 2.73 10.20 24.99
C ARG A 124 1.60 11.17 24.70
N VAL A 125 1.78 12.45 24.99
CA VAL A 125 0.78 13.48 24.64
C VAL A 125 0.60 13.56 23.13
N ALA A 126 1.69 13.60 22.36
CA ALA A 126 1.62 13.64 20.91
C ALA A 126 0.95 12.39 20.32
N TYR A 127 1.24 11.19 20.85
CA TYR A 127 0.60 9.94 20.39
C TYR A 127 -0.91 9.93 20.70
N ARG A 128 -1.35 10.46 21.84
CA ARG A 128 -2.79 10.61 22.12
C ARG A 128 -3.48 11.49 21.10
N GLU A 129 -2.91 12.65 20.77
CA GLU A 129 -3.49 13.55 19.76
C GLU A 129 -3.55 12.88 18.37
N MET A 130 -2.51 12.15 17.99
CA MET A 130 -2.52 11.39 16.72
C MET A 130 -3.60 10.31 16.74
N LEU A 131 -3.74 9.56 17.84
CA LEU A 131 -4.74 8.49 17.94
C LEU A 131 -6.19 9.00 17.92
N LYS A 132 -6.45 10.21 18.44
CA LYS A 132 -7.79 10.85 18.33
C LYS A 132 -8.24 11.01 16.89
N SER A 133 -7.31 11.23 15.94
CA SER A 133 -7.67 11.37 14.52
C SER A 133 -8.28 10.11 13.91
N LEU A 134 -8.11 8.95 14.55
CA LEU A 134 -8.69 7.67 14.13
C LEU A 134 -10.16 7.51 14.54
N ASP A 135 -10.63 8.24 15.57
CA ASP A 135 -11.99 8.13 16.15
C ASP A 135 -12.36 6.69 16.58
N LEU A 136 -11.40 5.99 17.22
CA LEU A 136 -11.53 4.59 17.64
C LEU A 136 -11.34 4.38 19.14
N GLY A 137 -11.22 5.47 19.93
CA GLY A 137 -11.00 5.44 21.39
C GLY A 137 -9.63 4.88 21.79
N LEU A 138 -8.66 4.85 20.87
CA LEU A 138 -7.32 4.31 21.12
C LEU A 138 -6.45 5.26 21.93
N GLU A 139 -6.76 6.54 21.94
CA GLU A 139 -6.06 7.57 22.72
C GLU A 139 -6.08 7.32 24.23
N GLU A 140 -7.11 6.63 24.73
CA GLU A 140 -7.22 6.22 26.14
C GLU A 140 -6.55 4.87 26.45
N ARG A 141 -6.03 4.19 25.41
CA ARG A 141 -5.55 2.81 25.47
C ARG A 141 -4.08 2.64 25.13
N LEU A 142 -3.25 3.66 25.36
CA LEU A 142 -1.81 3.66 25.01
C LEU A 142 -1.04 2.45 25.54
N SER A 143 -1.38 1.96 26.75
CA SER A 143 -0.77 0.80 27.40
C SER A 143 -1.52 -0.52 27.10
N THR A 144 -2.38 -0.55 26.07
CA THR A 144 -3.00 -1.80 25.59
C THR A 144 -2.04 -2.45 24.59
N LYS A 145 -1.88 -3.79 24.67
CA LYS A 145 -1.08 -4.54 23.69
C LYS A 145 -1.73 -4.50 22.31
N GLY A 146 -0.92 -4.33 21.26
CA GLY A 146 -1.37 -4.36 19.87
C GLY A 146 -2.18 -5.62 19.52
N GLY A 147 -1.84 -6.76 20.12
CA GLY A 147 -2.54 -8.03 19.94
C GLY A 147 -4.00 -8.06 20.42
N LEU A 148 -4.39 -7.14 21.30
CA LEU A 148 -5.76 -7.04 21.84
C LEU A 148 -6.67 -6.10 21.02
N LEU A 149 -6.16 -5.50 19.96
CA LEU A 149 -6.93 -4.66 19.04
C LEU A 149 -7.74 -5.52 18.07
N SER A 150 -8.93 -5.04 17.69
CA SER A 150 -9.66 -5.63 16.57
C SER A 150 -8.88 -5.47 15.24
N GLY A 151 -9.20 -6.24 14.21
CA GLY A 151 -8.57 -6.14 12.91
C GLY A 151 -8.60 -4.71 12.36
N GLY A 152 -9.74 -4.03 12.40
CA GLY A 152 -9.90 -2.65 11.94
C GLY A 152 -9.12 -1.64 12.78
N GLN A 153 -9.14 -1.77 14.11
CA GLN A 153 -8.35 -0.90 15.00
C GLN A 153 -6.86 -1.05 14.72
N ARG A 154 -6.40 -2.27 14.48
CA ARG A 154 -5.00 -2.56 14.18
C ARG A 154 -4.62 -2.01 12.81
N GLN A 155 -5.50 -2.15 11.82
CA GLN A 155 -5.27 -1.60 10.48
C GLN A 155 -5.21 -0.07 10.49
N ALA A 156 -6.12 0.58 11.20
CA ALA A 156 -6.09 2.03 11.39
C ALA A 156 -4.82 2.50 12.13
N LEU A 157 -4.38 1.76 13.16
CA LEU A 157 -3.11 2.03 13.84
C LEU A 157 -1.92 1.87 12.88
N THR A 158 -1.89 0.81 12.06
CA THR A 158 -0.85 0.59 11.06
C THR A 158 -0.80 1.71 10.03
N LEU A 159 -1.97 2.17 9.56
CA LEU A 159 -2.07 3.29 8.64
C LEU A 159 -1.51 4.58 9.26
N LEU A 160 -1.87 4.90 10.50
CA LEU A 160 -1.29 6.02 11.25
C LEU A 160 0.23 5.91 11.36
N MET A 161 0.73 4.72 11.74
CA MET A 161 2.18 4.45 11.84
C MET A 161 2.91 4.58 10.49
N ALA A 162 2.25 4.21 9.40
CA ALA A 162 2.81 4.33 8.05
C ALA A 162 2.94 5.78 7.60
N THR A 163 2.00 6.66 8.01
CA THR A 163 1.88 8.05 7.56
C THR A 163 2.52 9.08 8.48
N MET A 164 2.70 8.78 9.78
CA MET A 164 3.13 9.74 10.81
C MET A 164 4.49 10.43 10.57
N ASN A 165 5.35 9.86 9.74
CA ASN A 165 6.65 10.46 9.36
C ASN A 165 6.61 11.12 7.97
N HIS A 166 5.42 11.39 7.41
CA HIS A 166 5.22 11.98 6.09
C HIS A 166 6.08 11.31 5.01
N PRO A 167 5.81 10.02 4.70
CA PRO A 167 6.58 9.31 3.67
C PRO A 167 6.38 9.98 2.30
N LYS A 168 7.37 9.86 1.42
CA LYS A 168 7.27 10.32 0.03
C LYS A 168 6.32 9.45 -0.80
N LEU A 169 6.15 8.19 -0.40
CA LEU A 169 5.27 7.23 -1.05
C LEU A 169 4.59 6.37 0.01
N LEU A 170 3.28 6.20 -0.09
CA LEU A 170 2.49 5.28 0.71
C LEU A 170 2.05 4.09 -0.14
N LEU A 171 2.39 2.88 0.30
CA LEU A 171 1.99 1.62 -0.33
C LEU A 171 0.88 0.96 0.51
N LEU A 172 -0.28 0.73 -0.11
CA LEU A 172 -1.44 0.08 0.49
C LEU A 172 -1.71 -1.23 -0.26
N ASP A 173 -1.42 -2.37 0.39
CA ASP A 173 -1.51 -3.70 -0.23
C ASP A 173 -2.76 -4.41 0.25
N GLU A 174 -3.86 -4.33 -0.49
CA GLU A 174 -5.17 -4.95 -0.17
C GLU A 174 -5.59 -4.79 1.31
N HIS A 175 -5.29 -3.64 1.87
CA HIS A 175 -5.28 -3.37 3.31
C HIS A 175 -6.67 -3.42 3.99
N THR A 176 -7.73 -3.65 3.24
CA THR A 176 -9.11 -3.80 3.73
C THR A 176 -9.69 -5.20 3.48
N ALA A 177 -8.98 -6.06 2.74
CA ALA A 177 -9.51 -7.35 2.31
C ALA A 177 -9.86 -8.32 3.45
N ALA A 178 -9.16 -8.23 4.58
CA ALA A 178 -9.38 -9.09 5.75
C ALA A 178 -10.41 -8.53 6.76
N LEU A 179 -11.10 -7.43 6.42
CA LEU A 179 -12.03 -6.72 7.30
C LEU A 179 -13.48 -6.93 6.87
N ASP A 180 -14.40 -6.82 7.83
CA ASP A 180 -15.83 -6.74 7.50
C ASP A 180 -16.16 -5.45 6.72
N PRO A 181 -17.25 -5.43 5.93
CA PRO A 181 -17.52 -4.32 5.00
C PRO A 181 -17.63 -2.95 5.68
N LYS A 182 -18.19 -2.87 6.88
CA LYS A 182 -18.32 -1.59 7.61
C LYS A 182 -16.96 -1.08 8.08
N THR A 183 -16.16 -1.97 8.62
CA THR A 183 -14.78 -1.64 9.08
C THR A 183 -13.88 -1.30 7.90
N ALA A 184 -14.00 -2.02 6.78
CA ALA A 184 -13.28 -1.74 5.54
C ALA A 184 -13.56 -0.33 5.03
N ALA A 185 -14.84 0.08 4.97
CA ALA A 185 -15.24 1.43 4.56
C ALA A 185 -14.65 2.51 5.47
N ASN A 186 -14.60 2.29 6.79
CA ASN A 186 -13.97 3.23 7.72
C ASN A 186 -12.46 3.35 7.50
N VAL A 187 -11.77 2.24 7.27
CA VAL A 187 -10.32 2.24 7.00
C VAL A 187 -10.00 2.91 5.67
N LEU A 188 -10.82 2.71 4.63
CA LEU A 188 -10.68 3.42 3.35
C LEU A 188 -10.87 4.93 3.52
N ALA A 189 -11.91 5.36 4.24
CA ALA A 189 -12.13 6.78 4.54
C ALA A 189 -10.97 7.41 5.32
N LEU A 190 -10.37 6.68 6.28
CA LEU A 190 -9.16 7.10 6.97
C LEU A 190 -7.94 7.19 6.03
N SER A 191 -7.84 6.26 5.06
CA SER A 191 -6.78 6.29 4.06
C SER A 191 -6.88 7.54 3.18
N ASP A 192 -8.08 7.84 2.66
CA ASP A 192 -8.34 9.07 1.88
C ASP A 192 -7.96 10.31 2.70
N LYS A 193 -8.47 10.40 3.94
CA LYS A 193 -8.18 11.53 4.84
C LYS A 193 -6.67 11.74 5.03
N PHE A 194 -5.91 10.70 5.37
CA PHE A 194 -4.47 10.84 5.61
C PHE A 194 -3.68 11.15 4.34
N ILE A 195 -4.10 10.63 3.19
CA ILE A 195 -3.47 10.92 1.90
C ILE A 195 -3.73 12.38 1.52
N GLU A 196 -4.97 12.85 1.66
CA GLU A 196 -5.36 14.22 1.31
C GLU A 196 -4.73 15.25 2.25
N GLU A 197 -4.88 15.09 3.57
CA GLU A 197 -4.32 15.99 4.58
C GLU A 197 -2.77 16.05 4.50
N GLY A 198 -2.14 14.89 4.30
CA GLY A 198 -0.69 14.77 4.17
C GLY A 198 -0.14 15.10 2.79
N LYS A 199 -1.00 15.32 1.78
CA LYS A 199 -0.63 15.45 0.37
C LYS A 199 0.31 14.35 -0.10
N LEU A 200 0.02 13.10 0.32
CA LEU A 200 0.88 11.96 0.09
C LEU A 200 0.69 11.43 -1.35
N THR A 201 1.78 11.00 -1.96
CA THR A 201 1.69 10.12 -3.14
C THR A 201 1.40 8.71 -2.67
N ALA A 202 0.37 8.05 -3.21
CA ALA A 202 -0.06 6.74 -2.76
C ALA A 202 -0.30 5.76 -3.92
N LEU A 203 0.03 4.50 -3.68
CA LEU A 203 -0.24 3.38 -4.57
C LEU A 203 -1.03 2.32 -3.78
N MET A 204 -2.30 2.14 -4.11
CA MET A 204 -3.22 1.21 -3.45
C MET A 204 -3.56 0.04 -4.37
N VAL A 205 -3.18 -1.15 -3.98
CA VAL A 205 -3.65 -2.40 -4.62
C VAL A 205 -4.97 -2.81 -3.97
N THR A 206 -5.96 -3.11 -4.79
CA THR A 206 -7.23 -3.69 -4.35
C THR A 206 -7.74 -4.69 -5.38
N HIS A 207 -8.52 -5.66 -4.93
CA HIS A 207 -9.27 -6.56 -5.81
C HIS A 207 -10.71 -6.07 -6.03
N ASN A 208 -11.17 -5.08 -5.26
CA ASN A 208 -12.52 -4.52 -5.38
C ASN A 208 -12.52 -3.38 -6.42
N MET A 209 -13.22 -3.59 -7.54
CA MET A 209 -13.30 -2.60 -8.62
C MET A 209 -14.06 -1.34 -8.22
N LYS A 210 -15.08 -1.46 -7.33
CA LYS A 210 -15.84 -0.31 -6.84
C LYS A 210 -14.95 0.62 -6.01
N ASP A 211 -14.13 0.04 -5.11
CA ASP A 211 -13.18 0.81 -4.31
C ASP A 211 -12.12 1.46 -5.23
N ALA A 212 -11.63 0.73 -6.24
CA ALA A 212 -10.65 1.26 -7.18
C ALA A 212 -11.17 2.45 -7.99
N ILE A 213 -12.46 2.45 -8.36
CA ILE A 213 -13.11 3.57 -9.05
C ILE A 213 -13.34 4.74 -8.09
N ALA A 214 -13.82 4.44 -6.86
CA ALA A 214 -14.22 5.46 -5.88
C ALA A 214 -13.05 6.23 -5.27
N HIS A 215 -11.89 5.59 -5.09
CA HIS A 215 -10.74 6.16 -4.40
C HIS A 215 -9.62 6.56 -5.36
N GLY A 216 -8.89 7.62 -5.00
CA GLY A 216 -7.76 8.14 -5.78
C GLY A 216 -8.13 8.89 -7.06
N ASN A 217 -7.13 9.47 -7.71
CA ASN A 217 -7.29 10.27 -8.93
C ASN A 217 -6.89 9.54 -10.22
N ARG A 218 -6.28 8.34 -10.12
CA ARG A 218 -5.82 7.52 -11.26
C ARG A 218 -6.05 6.05 -10.98
N LEU A 219 -6.37 5.28 -12.01
CA LEU A 219 -6.59 3.84 -11.93
C LEU A 219 -5.73 3.13 -12.96
N ILE A 220 -5.05 2.07 -12.52
CA ILE A 220 -4.23 1.20 -13.34
C ILE A 220 -4.78 -0.22 -13.26
N MET A 221 -4.88 -0.88 -14.40
CA MET A 221 -5.19 -2.31 -14.46
C MET A 221 -3.98 -3.10 -14.95
N MET A 222 -3.66 -4.15 -14.22
CA MET A 222 -2.58 -5.06 -14.56
C MET A 222 -3.10 -6.43 -15.01
N ASN A 223 -2.43 -7.01 -16.00
CA ASN A 223 -2.65 -8.40 -16.42
C ASN A 223 -1.33 -9.01 -16.89
N ALA A 224 -1.05 -10.26 -16.49
CA ALA A 224 0.13 -11.02 -16.89
C ALA A 224 1.46 -10.24 -16.77
N GLY A 225 1.62 -9.49 -15.68
CA GLY A 225 2.83 -8.71 -15.40
C GLY A 225 2.97 -7.41 -16.19
N ARG A 226 1.93 -6.96 -16.89
CA ARG A 226 1.92 -5.73 -17.70
C ARG A 226 0.79 -4.79 -17.27
N ILE A 227 0.95 -3.50 -17.52
CA ILE A 227 -0.13 -2.52 -17.41
C ILE A 227 -0.93 -2.57 -18.71
N ILE A 228 -2.26 -2.80 -18.60
CA ILE A 228 -3.18 -2.90 -19.74
C ILE A 228 -4.17 -1.73 -19.81
N LEU A 229 -4.33 -1.00 -18.72
CA LEU A 229 -5.14 0.23 -18.65
C LEU A 229 -4.47 1.20 -17.69
N ASP A 230 -4.49 2.48 -18.04
CA ASP A 230 -3.99 3.57 -17.21
C ASP A 230 -4.84 4.81 -17.50
N VAL A 231 -5.71 5.18 -16.56
CA VAL A 231 -6.69 6.26 -16.74
C VAL A 231 -6.71 7.17 -15.53
N SER A 232 -6.96 8.47 -15.77
CA SER A 232 -6.97 9.50 -14.72
C SER A 232 -8.02 10.58 -14.99
N GLY A 233 -8.25 11.45 -14.02
CA GLY A 233 -9.12 12.61 -14.16
C GLY A 233 -10.55 12.25 -14.59
N GLU A 234 -11.09 12.94 -15.60
CA GLU A 234 -12.47 12.74 -16.07
C GLU A 234 -12.69 11.35 -16.68
N GLU A 235 -11.67 10.76 -17.30
CA GLU A 235 -11.75 9.41 -17.84
C GLU A 235 -11.95 8.38 -16.71
N LYS A 236 -11.22 8.52 -15.60
CA LYS A 236 -11.43 7.68 -14.42
C LYS A 236 -12.83 7.86 -13.82
N LYS A 237 -13.32 9.11 -13.72
CA LYS A 237 -14.66 9.39 -13.16
C LYS A 237 -15.79 8.78 -13.97
N ALA A 238 -15.59 8.61 -15.29
CA ALA A 238 -16.56 8.01 -16.18
C ALA A 238 -16.53 6.45 -16.17
N LEU A 239 -15.56 5.84 -15.47
CA LEU A 239 -15.43 4.39 -15.42
C LEU A 239 -16.62 3.74 -14.70
N THR A 240 -17.02 2.59 -15.23
CA THR A 240 -17.96 1.67 -14.59
C THR A 240 -17.31 0.31 -14.36
N VAL A 241 -17.85 -0.47 -13.43
CA VAL A 241 -17.37 -1.84 -13.19
C VAL A 241 -17.47 -2.69 -14.46
N ASP A 242 -18.56 -2.52 -15.23
CA ASP A 242 -18.75 -3.26 -16.49
C ASP A 242 -17.68 -2.93 -17.53
N ALA A 243 -17.30 -1.66 -17.68
CA ALA A 243 -16.23 -1.23 -18.59
C ALA A 243 -14.87 -1.82 -18.18
N LEU A 244 -14.58 -1.89 -16.86
CA LEU A 244 -13.37 -2.55 -16.35
C LEU A 244 -13.39 -4.05 -16.63
N LEU A 245 -14.53 -4.72 -16.43
CA LEU A 245 -14.70 -6.15 -16.75
C LEU A 245 -14.51 -6.43 -18.24
N GLU A 246 -15.05 -5.59 -19.13
CA GLU A 246 -14.86 -5.71 -20.58
C GLU A 246 -13.38 -5.53 -20.98
N THR A 247 -12.70 -4.55 -20.38
CA THR A 247 -11.27 -4.29 -20.64
C THR A 247 -10.43 -5.48 -20.21
N PHE A 248 -10.73 -6.01 -19.03
CA PHE A 248 -10.07 -7.22 -18.53
C PHE A 248 -10.35 -8.43 -19.45
N ALA A 249 -11.62 -8.58 -19.94
CA ALA A 249 -12.02 -9.63 -20.88
C ALA A 249 -11.19 -9.61 -22.15
N LYS A 250 -11.05 -8.45 -22.74
CA LYS A 250 -10.29 -8.27 -24.00
C LYS A 250 -8.80 -8.59 -23.81
N ALA A 251 -8.24 -8.28 -22.64
CA ALA A 251 -6.82 -8.49 -22.36
C ALA A 251 -6.47 -9.93 -21.96
N SER A 252 -7.39 -10.65 -21.30
CA SER A 252 -7.15 -12.00 -20.75
C SER A 252 -7.53 -13.15 -21.71
N GLY A 253 -8.19 -12.87 -22.83
CA GLY A 253 -8.71 -13.91 -23.72
C GLY A 253 -9.83 -14.73 -23.05
N THR A 254 -9.96 -16.03 -23.41
CA THR A 254 -11.10 -16.89 -23.02
C THR A 254 -11.05 -17.49 -21.59
N GLU A 255 -10.07 -17.18 -20.74
CA GLU A 255 -9.95 -17.76 -19.37
C GLU A 255 -10.90 -17.14 -18.31
N PHE A 256 -12.00 -16.55 -18.74
CA PHE A 256 -12.84 -15.59 -18.01
C PHE A 256 -13.78 -16.14 -16.94
N ALA A 257 -14.03 -17.44 -16.87
CA ALA A 257 -15.15 -17.96 -16.08
C ALA A 257 -14.91 -17.92 -14.55
N ASN A 258 -13.65 -18.00 -14.10
CA ASN A 258 -13.32 -18.10 -12.67
C ASN A 258 -13.00 -16.75 -11.97
N ASP A 259 -12.50 -15.75 -12.71
CA ASP A 259 -12.10 -14.47 -12.10
C ASP A 259 -13.26 -13.48 -11.93
N ARG A 260 -14.37 -13.67 -12.66
CA ARG A 260 -15.56 -12.80 -12.56
C ARG A 260 -16.19 -12.78 -11.17
N ALA A 261 -16.11 -13.88 -10.45
CA ALA A 261 -16.65 -14.00 -9.09
C ALA A 261 -15.76 -13.35 -8.01
N LEU A 262 -14.47 -13.11 -8.33
CA LEU A 262 -13.48 -12.53 -7.41
C LEU A 262 -13.36 -10.99 -7.55
N LEU A 263 -13.86 -10.43 -8.66
CA LEU A 263 -13.68 -9.01 -9.00
C LEU A 263 -14.97 -8.18 -8.87
N ALA A 264 -16.12 -8.83 -8.62
CA ALA A 264 -17.43 -8.17 -8.43
C ALA A 264 -17.76 -7.95 -6.96
#